data_9dd9fa5b8ad96e46c88df84de72a6c32
#
_entry.id   9dd9fa5b8ad96e46c88df84de72a6c32
#
_cell.length_a   1.000
_cell.length_b   1.000
_cell.length_c   1.000
_cell.angle_alpha   90.00
_cell.angle_beta   90.00
_cell.angle_gamma   90.00
#
_symmetry.space_group_name_H-M   'P 1'
#
loop_
_entity.id
_entity.type
_entity.pdbx_description
1 polymer ?
#
loop_
_entity_poly.entity_id
_entity_poly.type
_entity_poly.pdbx_seq_one_letter_code
_entity_poly.pdbx_strand_id
1 'polypeptide(L)'
;MMAPPPAPMPQQSSDELEQLVAPIALYPDGLVAQILAAATYPTQIVEADRWMQQHADLTGDALAKAVDAQPWDVSVKALTQFPGLLGMMDTNLSWTSSLGESYVGAQQSVLQAIQVMRRRAQQAGNLQSTPQESVTTDGSMIEIEPADPQVVYVPEYDPWIVYGDPLAFYPGWIGLPGFFFDGPGIDFGLGIGIGLFGGFGWGWHNWGMDWHGHALTHGDRPYVSHSREFADRNGFGGGHAALGLYDRGGADWAAHGGAASGMRTSAFAGFSHGGDVSAFASRGRASVGGGLHEGGGFHGGGFHGGGFGGGGGGHR
;
A
#
# COMPACT_ATOMS: atom_id res chain seq x y z
N MET A 1 21.08 25.83 -32.01
CA MET A 1 20.30 24.59 -32.12
C MET A 1 19.62 24.41 -30.78
N MET A 2 18.30 24.58 -30.70
CA MET A 2 17.51 24.24 -29.52
C MET A 2 17.36 22.73 -29.48
N ALA A 3 17.61 22.10 -28.32
CA ALA A 3 17.32 20.69 -28.11
C ALA A 3 15.82 20.45 -28.32
N PRO A 4 15.40 19.33 -28.94
CA PRO A 4 13.99 19.02 -29.06
C PRO A 4 13.38 18.89 -27.65
N PRO A 5 12.10 19.27 -27.47
CA PRO A 5 11.43 19.07 -26.18
C PRO A 5 11.44 17.59 -25.82
N PRO A 6 11.57 17.25 -24.51
CA PRO A 6 11.49 15.86 -24.09
C PRO A 6 10.17 15.24 -24.54
N ALA A 7 10.22 14.00 -25.01
CA ALA A 7 9.04 13.26 -25.40
C ALA A 7 8.10 13.17 -24.20
N PRO A 8 6.78 13.33 -24.39
CA PRO A 8 5.83 13.14 -23.30
C PRO A 8 5.98 11.70 -22.77
N MET A 9 6.03 11.57 -21.45
CA MET A 9 6.05 10.27 -20.79
C MET A 9 4.83 9.47 -21.22
N PRO A 10 4.95 8.16 -21.50
CA PRO A 10 3.80 7.34 -21.79
C PRO A 10 2.84 7.39 -20.59
N GLN A 11 1.68 8.00 -20.80
CA GLN A 11 0.60 7.94 -19.81
C GLN A 11 0.11 6.49 -19.76
N GLN A 12 -0.05 5.96 -18.53
CA GLN A 12 -0.68 4.65 -18.36
C GLN A 12 -2.06 4.65 -18.97
N SER A 13 -2.42 3.58 -19.65
CA SER A 13 -3.76 3.39 -20.19
C SER A 13 -4.78 3.25 -19.05
N SER A 14 -6.05 3.46 -19.35
CA SER A 14 -7.15 3.24 -18.37
C SER A 14 -7.09 1.82 -17.80
N ASP A 15 -6.84 0.82 -18.66
CA ASP A 15 -6.80 -0.59 -18.26
C ASP A 15 -5.63 -0.89 -17.32
N GLU A 16 -4.46 -0.28 -17.54
CA GLU A 16 -3.31 -0.39 -16.63
C GLU A 16 -3.59 0.25 -15.29
N LEU A 17 -4.27 1.40 -15.25
CA LEU A 17 -4.68 2.04 -14.01
C LEU A 17 -5.73 1.21 -13.26
N GLU A 18 -6.70 0.61 -13.95
CA GLU A 18 -7.69 -0.28 -13.36
C GLU A 18 -7.02 -1.52 -12.72
N GLN A 19 -6.07 -2.16 -13.41
CA GLN A 19 -5.28 -3.25 -12.86
C GLN A 19 -4.45 -2.82 -11.63
N LEU A 20 -3.89 -1.62 -11.67
CA LEU A 20 -3.08 -1.08 -10.60
C LEU A 20 -3.89 -0.82 -9.32
N VAL A 21 -5.10 -0.28 -9.44
CA VAL A 21 -5.95 0.04 -8.29
C VAL A 21 -6.84 -1.13 -7.84
N ALA A 22 -6.99 -2.16 -8.65
CA ALA A 22 -7.87 -3.30 -8.35
C ALA A 22 -7.68 -3.90 -6.94
N PRO A 23 -6.44 -4.04 -6.41
CA PRO A 23 -6.23 -4.62 -5.08
C PRO A 23 -6.79 -3.78 -3.92
N ILE A 24 -7.07 -2.49 -4.13
CA ILE A 24 -7.45 -1.56 -3.06
C ILE A 24 -8.75 -0.80 -3.32
N ALA A 25 -9.33 -0.91 -4.52
CA ALA A 25 -10.45 -0.06 -4.93
C ALA A 25 -11.71 -0.24 -4.07
N LEU A 26 -11.88 -1.40 -3.44
CA LEU A 26 -13.05 -1.73 -2.60
C LEU A 26 -12.79 -1.51 -1.10
N TYR A 27 -11.66 -0.91 -0.73
CA TYR A 27 -11.39 -0.53 0.65
C TYR A 27 -12.17 0.73 1.03
N PRO A 28 -12.43 0.93 2.34
CA PRO A 28 -13.02 2.17 2.85
C PRO A 28 -12.21 3.40 2.42
N ASP A 29 -12.89 4.51 2.15
CA ASP A 29 -12.33 5.74 1.57
C ASP A 29 -11.12 6.26 2.35
N GLY A 30 -11.22 6.32 3.68
CA GLY A 30 -10.11 6.74 4.52
C GLY A 30 -8.88 5.83 4.41
N LEU A 31 -9.06 4.52 4.17
CA LEU A 31 -7.95 3.58 3.98
C LEU A 31 -7.32 3.72 2.60
N VAL A 32 -8.14 3.89 1.54
CA VAL A 32 -7.64 4.19 0.20
C VAL A 32 -6.82 5.48 0.20
N ALA A 33 -7.29 6.52 0.90
CA ALA A 33 -6.56 7.78 1.04
C ALA A 33 -5.19 7.58 1.68
N GLN A 34 -5.11 6.82 2.78
CA GLN A 34 -3.84 6.49 3.45
C GLN A 34 -2.90 5.72 2.54
N ILE A 35 -3.39 4.69 1.82
CA ILE A 35 -2.60 3.86 0.91
C ILE A 35 -2.01 4.70 -0.23
N LEU A 36 -2.84 5.50 -0.91
CA LEU A 36 -2.39 6.33 -2.03
C LEU A 36 -1.36 7.37 -1.58
N ALA A 37 -1.58 7.99 -0.43
CA ALA A 37 -0.63 8.93 0.15
C ALA A 37 0.69 8.25 0.53
N ALA A 38 0.64 7.12 1.26
CA ALA A 38 1.81 6.38 1.70
C ALA A 38 2.59 5.75 0.54
N ALA A 39 1.90 5.34 -0.54
CA ALA A 39 2.55 4.81 -1.74
C ALA A 39 3.51 5.82 -2.39
N THR A 40 3.36 7.11 -2.09
CA THR A 40 4.31 8.14 -2.53
C THR A 40 5.64 8.12 -1.76
N TYR A 41 5.75 7.31 -0.69
CA TYR A 41 6.93 7.13 0.16
C TYR A 41 7.34 5.64 0.27
N PRO A 42 7.59 4.93 -0.84
CA PRO A 42 7.86 3.49 -0.81
C PRO A 42 9.03 3.09 0.08
N THR A 43 10.05 3.91 0.20
CA THR A 43 11.18 3.66 1.12
C THR A 43 10.72 3.67 2.58
N GLN A 44 9.87 4.62 2.97
CA GLN A 44 9.35 4.69 4.33
C GLN A 44 8.40 3.53 4.66
N ILE A 45 7.66 3.01 3.68
CA ILE A 45 6.83 1.80 3.87
C ILE A 45 7.71 0.61 4.27
N VAL A 46 8.82 0.39 3.55
CA VAL A 46 9.79 -0.67 3.89
C VAL A 46 10.39 -0.47 5.27
N GLU A 47 10.75 0.76 5.62
CA GLU A 47 11.29 1.09 6.94
C GLU A 47 10.26 0.85 8.04
N ALA A 48 9.02 1.28 7.83
CA ALA A 48 7.94 1.15 8.80
C ALA A 48 7.56 -0.32 9.01
N ASP A 49 7.43 -1.13 7.95
CA ASP A 49 7.13 -2.55 8.08
C ASP A 49 8.21 -3.30 8.88
N ARG A 50 9.48 -3.07 8.56
CA ARG A 50 10.60 -3.66 9.30
C ARG A 50 10.63 -3.22 10.76
N TRP A 51 10.34 -1.93 11.01
CA TRP A 51 10.28 -1.41 12.37
C TRP A 51 9.13 -2.04 13.15
N MET A 52 7.94 -2.19 12.55
CA MET A 52 6.80 -2.87 13.17
C MET A 52 7.12 -4.32 13.52
N GLN A 53 7.80 -5.05 12.63
CA GLN A 53 8.23 -6.43 12.89
C GLN A 53 9.22 -6.53 14.06
N GLN A 54 10.12 -5.54 14.22
CA GLN A 54 11.09 -5.49 15.33
C GLN A 54 10.47 -5.07 16.67
N HIS A 55 9.29 -4.46 16.64
CA HIS A 55 8.59 -3.93 17.81
C HIS A 55 7.19 -4.56 17.97
N ALA A 56 7.07 -5.85 17.64
CA ALA A 56 5.81 -6.60 17.71
C ALA A 56 5.23 -6.71 19.15
N ASP A 57 6.02 -6.41 20.17
CA ASP A 57 5.62 -6.31 21.56
C ASP A 57 4.89 -5.01 21.91
N LEU A 58 5.04 -3.96 21.09
CA LEU A 58 4.36 -2.70 21.30
C LEU A 58 2.90 -2.76 20.83
N THR A 59 1.98 -2.33 21.68
CA THR A 59 0.55 -2.27 21.40
C THR A 59 -0.10 -1.03 21.98
N GLY A 60 -1.28 -0.66 21.51
CA GLY A 60 -2.06 0.44 22.06
C GLY A 60 -1.30 1.77 22.10
N ASP A 61 -1.42 2.49 23.22
CA ASP A 61 -0.79 3.80 23.40
C ASP A 61 0.74 3.79 23.32
N ALA A 62 1.38 2.68 23.72
CA ALA A 62 2.84 2.56 23.63
C ALA A 62 3.29 2.52 22.16
N LEU A 63 2.59 1.75 21.33
CA LEU A 63 2.81 1.73 19.90
C LEU A 63 2.56 3.11 19.27
N ALA A 64 1.43 3.73 19.57
CA ALA A 64 1.06 5.03 19.04
C ALA A 64 2.12 6.10 19.29
N LYS A 65 2.63 6.20 20.51
CA LYS A 65 3.69 7.14 20.91
C LYS A 65 5.02 6.84 20.21
N ALA A 66 5.36 5.56 20.07
CA ALA A 66 6.59 5.15 19.42
C ALA A 66 6.56 5.42 17.91
N VAL A 67 5.41 5.21 17.25
CA VAL A 67 5.16 5.57 15.85
C VAL A 67 5.17 7.08 15.65
N ASP A 68 4.55 7.83 16.55
CA ASP A 68 4.51 9.29 16.45
C ASP A 68 5.90 9.91 16.45
N ALA A 69 6.84 9.32 17.21
CA ALA A 69 8.24 9.74 17.26
C ALA A 69 9.05 9.43 16.00
N GLN A 70 8.53 8.60 15.07
CA GLN A 70 9.25 8.27 13.83
C GLN A 70 9.26 9.44 12.84
N PRO A 71 10.29 9.57 12.01
CA PRO A 71 10.40 10.65 11.02
C PRO A 71 9.56 10.44 9.76
N TRP A 72 8.65 9.44 9.76
CA TRP A 72 7.85 9.09 8.59
C TRP A 72 6.76 10.11 8.29
N ASP A 73 6.32 10.12 7.04
CA ASP A 73 5.13 10.87 6.64
C ASP A 73 3.90 10.41 7.43
N VAL A 74 2.96 11.32 7.61
CA VAL A 74 1.71 11.07 8.36
C VAL A 74 0.91 9.91 7.77
N SER A 75 0.97 9.69 6.46
CA SER A 75 0.30 8.58 5.78
C SER A 75 0.93 7.23 6.10
N VAL A 76 2.26 7.16 6.16
CA VAL A 76 2.98 5.95 6.54
C VAL A 76 2.73 5.62 8.02
N LYS A 77 2.74 6.63 8.89
CA LYS A 77 2.34 6.45 10.30
C LYS A 77 0.92 5.92 10.42
N ALA A 78 -0.02 6.44 9.64
CA ALA A 78 -1.40 5.98 9.64
C ALA A 78 -1.53 4.48 9.29
N LEU A 79 -0.75 3.99 8.33
CA LEU A 79 -0.77 2.59 7.92
C LEU A 79 -0.20 1.62 8.98
N THR A 80 0.52 2.09 10.00
CA THR A 80 0.95 1.23 11.12
C THR A 80 -0.22 0.70 11.95
N GLN A 81 -1.40 1.30 11.82
CA GLN A 81 -2.65 0.77 12.39
C GLN A 81 -3.10 -0.52 11.68
N PHE A 82 -2.61 -0.74 10.45
CA PHE A 82 -2.94 -1.86 9.58
C PHE A 82 -1.66 -2.64 9.19
N PRO A 83 -0.99 -3.31 10.14
CA PRO A 83 0.33 -3.91 9.89
C PRO A 83 0.33 -4.94 8.77
N GLY A 84 -0.75 -5.69 8.60
CA GLY A 84 -0.89 -6.62 7.48
C GLY A 84 -0.89 -5.91 6.13
N LEU A 85 -1.59 -4.78 6.02
CA LEU A 85 -1.62 -3.97 4.81
C LEU A 85 -0.25 -3.33 4.52
N LEU A 86 0.42 -2.83 5.56
CA LEU A 86 1.78 -2.29 5.45
C LEU A 86 2.75 -3.36 4.92
N GLY A 87 2.69 -4.58 5.46
CA GLY A 87 3.47 -5.73 4.98
C GLY A 87 3.12 -6.17 3.56
N MET A 88 1.85 -6.05 3.15
CA MET A 88 1.42 -6.29 1.78
C MET A 88 2.06 -5.27 0.82
N MET A 89 2.11 -4.00 1.20
CA MET A 89 2.73 -2.93 0.41
C MET A 89 4.26 -3.10 0.31
N ASP A 90 4.94 -3.54 1.39
CA ASP A 90 6.38 -3.87 1.37
C ASP A 90 6.67 -5.08 0.47
N THR A 91 5.88 -6.14 0.60
CA THR A 91 6.04 -7.35 -0.23
C THR A 91 5.83 -7.06 -1.72
N ASN A 92 4.89 -6.17 -2.05
CA ASN A 92 4.56 -5.76 -3.42
C ASN A 92 5.16 -4.39 -3.76
N LEU A 93 6.43 -4.16 -3.40
CA LEU A 93 7.07 -2.84 -3.50
C LEU A 93 7.07 -2.25 -4.93
N SER A 94 7.16 -3.10 -5.96
CA SER A 94 7.05 -2.66 -7.36
C SER A 94 5.67 -2.07 -7.65
N TRP A 95 4.61 -2.76 -7.21
CA TRP A 95 3.23 -2.28 -7.30
C TRP A 95 3.04 -0.99 -6.49
N THR A 96 3.50 -0.97 -5.23
CA THR A 96 3.43 0.19 -4.34
C THR A 96 4.09 1.42 -4.97
N SER A 97 5.29 1.25 -5.54
CA SER A 97 6.01 2.34 -6.22
C SER A 97 5.25 2.83 -7.45
N SER A 98 4.68 1.92 -8.26
CA SER A 98 3.90 2.30 -9.44
C SER A 98 2.60 3.01 -9.06
N LEU A 99 1.96 2.60 -7.96
CA LEU A 99 0.78 3.27 -7.43
C LEU A 99 1.10 4.70 -7.00
N GLY A 100 2.20 4.90 -6.25
CA GLY A 100 2.66 6.22 -5.82
C GLY A 100 3.05 7.12 -6.99
N GLU A 101 3.78 6.59 -7.98
CA GLU A 101 4.15 7.31 -9.20
C GLU A 101 2.92 7.75 -10.00
N SER A 102 1.96 6.83 -10.20
CA SER A 102 0.71 7.12 -10.90
C SER A 102 -0.12 8.16 -10.17
N TYR A 103 -0.19 8.07 -8.85
CA TYR A 103 -0.92 9.04 -8.03
C TYR A 103 -0.28 10.44 -8.13
N VAL A 104 1.04 10.57 -8.04
CA VAL A 104 1.75 11.86 -8.20
C VAL A 104 1.60 12.42 -9.62
N GLY A 105 1.68 11.56 -10.63
CA GLY A 105 1.67 11.98 -12.04
C GLY A 105 0.28 12.23 -12.63
N ALA A 106 -0.76 11.52 -12.13
CA ALA A 106 -2.09 11.49 -12.72
C ALA A 106 -3.20 11.23 -11.67
N GLN A 107 -3.18 11.98 -10.57
CA GLN A 107 -4.08 11.81 -9.42
C GLN A 107 -5.55 11.62 -9.83
N GLN A 108 -6.07 12.51 -10.67
CA GLN A 108 -7.46 12.42 -11.14
C GLN A 108 -7.75 11.09 -11.84
N SER A 109 -6.84 10.61 -12.69
CA SER A 109 -7.02 9.36 -13.43
C SER A 109 -7.02 8.15 -12.50
N VAL A 110 -6.16 8.14 -11.47
CA VAL A 110 -6.13 7.09 -10.44
C VAL A 110 -7.44 7.04 -9.68
N LEU A 111 -7.96 8.19 -9.22
CA LEU A 111 -9.22 8.26 -8.50
C LEU A 111 -10.42 7.87 -9.38
N GLN A 112 -10.39 8.23 -10.67
CA GLN A 112 -11.40 7.80 -11.62
C GLN A 112 -11.35 6.28 -11.85
N ALA A 113 -10.16 5.67 -11.95
CA ALA A 113 -10.01 4.23 -12.07
C ALA A 113 -10.62 3.50 -10.85
N ILE A 114 -10.40 3.98 -9.63
CA ILE A 114 -11.04 3.43 -8.43
C ILE A 114 -12.56 3.47 -8.56
N GLN A 115 -13.13 4.58 -9.01
CA GLN A 115 -14.59 4.69 -9.19
C GLN A 115 -15.12 3.78 -10.32
N VAL A 116 -14.32 3.53 -11.38
CA VAL A 116 -14.66 2.53 -12.41
C VAL A 116 -14.74 1.14 -11.78
N MET A 117 -13.74 0.76 -10.98
CA MET A 117 -13.68 -0.55 -10.33
C MET A 117 -14.84 -0.75 -9.35
N ARG A 118 -15.16 0.26 -8.52
CA ARG A 118 -16.33 0.22 -7.63
C ARG A 118 -17.63 -0.01 -8.38
N ARG A 119 -17.85 0.72 -9.50
CA ARG A 119 -19.04 0.50 -10.33
C ARG A 119 -19.11 -0.90 -10.92
N ARG A 120 -17.97 -1.46 -11.38
CA ARG A 120 -17.92 -2.84 -11.86
C ARG A 120 -18.32 -3.83 -10.78
N ALA A 121 -17.73 -3.72 -9.57
CA ALA A 121 -18.06 -4.58 -8.44
C ALA A 121 -19.55 -4.47 -8.05
N GLN A 122 -20.10 -3.25 -8.04
CA GLN A 122 -21.53 -3.02 -7.75
C GLN A 122 -22.42 -3.64 -8.84
N GLN A 123 -22.08 -3.50 -10.12
CA GLN A 123 -22.83 -4.09 -11.23
C GLN A 123 -22.76 -5.62 -11.23
N ALA A 124 -21.62 -6.19 -10.79
CA ALA A 124 -21.47 -7.62 -10.58
C ALA A 124 -22.24 -8.15 -9.35
N GLY A 125 -22.78 -7.25 -8.52
CA GLY A 125 -23.50 -7.58 -7.29
C GLY A 125 -22.60 -7.90 -6.10
N ASN A 126 -21.29 -7.67 -6.22
CA ASN A 126 -20.30 -7.99 -5.20
C ASN A 126 -20.02 -6.83 -4.23
N LEU A 127 -20.38 -5.59 -4.56
CA LEU A 127 -20.22 -4.42 -3.69
C LEU A 127 -21.59 -3.95 -3.19
N GLN A 128 -21.85 -4.16 -1.92
CA GLN A 128 -23.09 -3.80 -1.22
C GLN A 128 -22.77 -3.44 0.23
N SER A 129 -23.66 -2.68 0.88
CA SER A 129 -23.53 -2.43 2.32
C SER A 129 -23.67 -3.72 3.11
N THR A 130 -22.83 -3.87 4.11
CA THR A 130 -22.75 -5.03 5.02
C THR A 130 -22.74 -4.52 6.47
N PRO A 131 -22.76 -5.38 7.48
CA PRO A 131 -22.54 -4.95 8.86
C PRO A 131 -21.15 -4.34 9.11
N GLN A 132 -20.18 -4.56 8.20
CA GLN A 132 -18.81 -4.10 8.32
C GLN A 132 -18.56 -2.78 7.59
N GLU A 133 -19.26 -2.53 6.48
CA GLU A 133 -19.09 -1.33 5.67
C GLU A 133 -20.43 -0.79 5.15
N SER A 134 -20.48 0.53 5.01
CA SER A 134 -21.60 1.26 4.39
C SER A 134 -21.17 1.68 2.99
N VAL A 135 -21.90 1.21 1.98
CA VAL A 135 -21.70 1.60 0.58
C VAL A 135 -22.82 2.55 0.18
N THR A 136 -22.47 3.77 -0.14
CA THR A 136 -23.41 4.82 -0.58
C THR A 136 -23.07 5.31 -1.97
N THR A 137 -24.05 5.87 -2.66
CA THR A 137 -23.84 6.43 -4.00
C THR A 137 -24.34 7.87 -4.01
N ASP A 138 -23.44 8.82 -4.27
CA ASP A 138 -23.75 10.22 -4.49
C ASP A 138 -23.48 10.60 -5.95
N GLY A 139 -24.56 10.78 -6.70
CA GLY A 139 -24.50 10.99 -8.15
C GLY A 139 -23.85 9.80 -8.87
N SER A 140 -22.64 9.95 -9.35
CA SER A 140 -21.86 8.90 -10.02
C SER A 140 -20.72 8.35 -9.14
N MET A 141 -20.56 8.86 -7.93
CA MET A 141 -19.50 8.49 -6.99
C MET A 141 -20.02 7.45 -6.01
N ILE A 142 -19.26 6.40 -5.81
CA ILE A 142 -19.51 5.35 -4.82
C ILE A 142 -18.56 5.60 -3.66
N GLU A 143 -19.12 5.77 -2.48
CA GLU A 143 -18.38 5.97 -1.24
C GLU A 143 -18.48 4.72 -0.38
N ILE A 144 -17.37 4.34 0.24
CA ILE A 144 -17.28 3.19 1.14
C ILE A 144 -16.75 3.68 2.48
N GLU A 145 -17.57 3.56 3.52
CA GLU A 145 -17.24 3.97 4.87
C GLU A 145 -17.38 2.79 5.84
N PRO A 146 -16.65 2.76 6.96
CA PRO A 146 -16.90 1.79 8.01
C PRO A 146 -18.34 1.93 8.52
N ALA A 147 -19.06 0.81 8.71
CA ALA A 147 -20.39 0.81 9.30
C ALA A 147 -20.38 1.25 10.78
N ASP A 148 -19.31 0.92 11.50
CA ASP A 148 -19.00 1.40 12.86
C ASP A 148 -17.86 2.41 12.77
N PRO A 149 -18.06 3.68 13.18
CA PRO A 149 -17.02 4.71 13.10
C PRO A 149 -15.81 4.45 14.02
N GLN A 150 -15.85 3.44 14.87
CA GLN A 150 -14.75 3.06 15.78
C GLN A 150 -13.97 1.84 15.30
N VAL A 151 -14.45 1.12 14.29
CA VAL A 151 -13.86 -0.13 13.83
C VAL A 151 -13.77 -0.16 12.30
N VAL A 152 -12.58 -0.35 11.79
CA VAL A 152 -12.35 -0.56 10.36
C VAL A 152 -12.10 -2.04 10.10
N TYR A 153 -12.80 -2.56 9.12
CA TYR A 153 -12.55 -3.88 8.56
C TYR A 153 -11.84 -3.69 7.22
N VAL A 154 -10.72 -4.39 7.03
CA VAL A 154 -10.05 -4.43 5.74
C VAL A 154 -10.74 -5.49 4.90
N PRO A 155 -11.33 -5.15 3.75
CA PRO A 155 -11.97 -6.14 2.88
C PRO A 155 -10.95 -7.12 2.31
N GLU A 156 -11.32 -8.40 2.28
CA GLU A 156 -10.56 -9.50 1.68
C GLU A 156 -11.32 -9.98 0.44
N TYR A 157 -10.72 -9.85 -0.74
CA TYR A 157 -11.35 -10.25 -2.00
C TYR A 157 -10.30 -10.65 -3.04
N ASP A 158 -10.72 -11.41 -4.04
CA ASP A 158 -9.90 -11.65 -5.22
C ASP A 158 -10.02 -10.46 -6.18
N PRO A 159 -8.97 -9.61 -6.30
CA PRO A 159 -9.03 -8.41 -7.11
C PRO A 159 -9.11 -8.68 -8.61
N TRP A 160 -9.04 -9.94 -9.04
CA TRP A 160 -9.07 -10.30 -10.45
C TRP A 160 -10.42 -10.83 -10.91
N ILE A 161 -11.32 -11.16 -9.98
CA ILE A 161 -12.65 -11.71 -10.29
C ILE A 161 -13.81 -10.96 -9.61
N VAL A 162 -13.58 -10.22 -8.53
CA VAL A 162 -14.62 -9.50 -7.77
C VAL A 162 -15.37 -8.47 -8.62
N TYR A 163 -14.76 -7.99 -9.68
CA TYR A 163 -15.32 -6.96 -10.57
C TYR A 163 -16.19 -7.50 -11.70
N GLY A 164 -16.56 -8.77 -11.66
CA GLY A 164 -17.41 -9.46 -12.63
C GLY A 164 -16.64 -10.06 -13.79
N ASP A 165 -15.99 -9.23 -14.61
CA ASP A 165 -15.11 -9.71 -15.67
C ASP A 165 -13.68 -9.90 -15.14
N PRO A 166 -13.01 -11.02 -15.49
CA PRO A 166 -11.64 -11.26 -15.07
C PRO A 166 -10.68 -10.16 -15.55
N LEU A 167 -9.86 -9.68 -14.61
CA LEU A 167 -8.78 -8.74 -14.92
C LEU A 167 -7.46 -9.47 -15.09
N ALA A 168 -6.56 -8.91 -15.89
CA ALA A 168 -5.18 -9.36 -15.92
C ALA A 168 -4.46 -8.97 -14.62
N PHE A 169 -3.61 -9.87 -14.12
CA PHE A 169 -2.79 -9.57 -12.94
C PHE A 169 -1.87 -8.38 -13.20
N TYR A 170 -1.76 -7.51 -12.21
CA TYR A 170 -0.72 -6.49 -12.24
C TYR A 170 0.66 -7.19 -12.28
N PRO A 171 1.57 -6.81 -13.19
CA PRO A 171 2.86 -7.47 -13.35
C PRO A 171 3.67 -7.48 -12.05
N GLY A 172 4.05 -8.67 -11.59
CA GLY A 172 4.83 -8.83 -10.36
C GLY A 172 4.03 -8.80 -9.06
N TRP A 173 2.70 -8.77 -9.11
CA TRP A 173 1.85 -8.88 -7.93
C TRP A 173 2.01 -10.25 -7.25
N ILE A 174 2.20 -10.23 -5.94
CA ILE A 174 2.28 -11.43 -5.10
C ILE A 174 1.07 -11.44 -4.17
N GLY A 175 0.19 -12.41 -4.36
CA GLY A 175 -0.93 -12.63 -3.45
C GLY A 175 -0.42 -13.06 -2.06
N LEU A 176 -0.94 -12.44 -1.01
CA LEU A 176 -0.62 -12.81 0.36
C LEU A 176 -1.83 -13.47 1.01
N PRO A 177 -1.64 -14.57 1.77
CA PRO A 177 -2.71 -15.15 2.58
C PRO A 177 -3.31 -14.12 3.55
N GLY A 178 -4.64 -14.08 3.69
CA GLY A 178 -5.34 -13.13 4.54
C GLY A 178 -5.69 -11.78 3.88
N PHE A 179 -5.35 -11.61 2.60
CA PHE A 179 -5.77 -10.46 1.78
C PHE A 179 -6.61 -10.87 0.56
N PHE A 180 -6.82 -12.17 0.39
CA PHE A 180 -7.57 -12.70 -0.73
C PHE A 180 -8.61 -13.70 -0.24
N PHE A 181 -9.83 -13.45 -0.62
CA PHE A 181 -10.92 -14.41 -0.52
C PHE A 181 -10.99 -15.19 -1.84
N ASP A 182 -11.05 -16.53 -1.74
CA ASP A 182 -11.11 -17.40 -2.92
C ASP A 182 -12.55 -17.47 -3.45
N GLY A 183 -12.97 -16.41 -4.14
CA GLY A 183 -14.34 -16.29 -4.65
C GLY A 183 -14.65 -14.90 -5.22
N PRO A 184 -15.80 -14.71 -5.89
CA PRO A 184 -16.18 -13.44 -6.47
C PRO A 184 -16.68 -12.41 -5.44
N GLY A 185 -16.90 -12.81 -4.19
CA GLY A 185 -17.41 -11.96 -3.11
C GLY A 185 -16.33 -11.18 -2.38
N ILE A 186 -16.76 -10.47 -1.35
CA ILE A 186 -15.91 -9.79 -0.38
C ILE A 186 -16.14 -10.44 0.98
N ASP A 187 -15.06 -10.78 1.66
CA ASP A 187 -15.05 -11.19 3.06
C ASP A 187 -14.35 -10.14 3.92
N PHE A 188 -14.43 -10.26 5.22
CA PHE A 188 -13.86 -9.30 6.15
C PHE A 188 -13.09 -10.03 7.24
N GLY A 189 -11.85 -9.66 7.41
CA GLY A 189 -11.02 -10.12 8.52
C GLY A 189 -11.46 -9.56 9.88
N LEU A 190 -10.54 -9.56 10.83
CA LEU A 190 -10.79 -8.99 12.15
C LEU A 190 -10.94 -7.46 12.06
N GLY A 191 -11.92 -6.92 12.78
CA GLY A 191 -12.10 -5.48 12.92
C GLY A 191 -10.95 -4.83 13.69
N ILE A 192 -10.45 -3.73 13.18
CA ILE A 192 -9.35 -2.95 13.75
C ILE A 192 -9.92 -1.72 14.44
N GLY A 193 -9.77 -1.65 15.76
CA GLY A 193 -10.20 -0.49 16.54
C GLY A 193 -9.32 0.73 16.26
N ILE A 194 -9.89 1.78 15.70
CA ILE A 194 -9.18 3.00 15.27
C ILE A 194 -9.18 4.12 16.31
N GLY A 195 -9.97 3.98 17.37
CA GLY A 195 -10.11 4.99 18.41
C GLY A 195 -8.83 5.27 19.21
N LEU A 196 -7.95 4.28 19.36
CA LEU A 196 -6.69 4.40 20.09
C LEU A 196 -5.73 5.44 19.50
N PHE A 197 -5.81 5.67 18.22
CA PHE A 197 -4.93 6.58 17.49
C PHE A 197 -5.57 7.95 17.22
N GLY A 198 -6.80 8.16 17.67
CA GLY A 198 -7.59 9.37 17.40
C GLY A 198 -7.00 10.67 17.99
N GLY A 199 -6.10 10.56 18.99
CA GLY A 199 -5.39 11.70 19.57
C GLY A 199 -4.17 12.17 18.75
N PHE A 200 -3.78 11.44 17.71
CA PHE A 200 -2.63 11.76 16.87
C PHE A 200 -3.08 12.35 15.53
N GLY A 201 -2.35 13.35 15.04
CA GLY A 201 -2.67 14.01 13.76
C GLY A 201 -2.65 13.09 12.55
N TRP A 202 -2.04 11.90 12.65
CA TRP A 202 -2.02 10.87 11.62
C TRP A 202 -3.10 9.78 11.79
N GLY A 203 -3.92 9.85 12.86
CA GLY A 203 -4.98 8.86 13.11
C GLY A 203 -6.06 8.83 12.03
N TRP A 204 -6.83 7.74 12.03
CA TRP A 204 -7.86 7.44 11.02
C TRP A 204 -8.78 8.63 10.69
N HIS A 205 -9.33 9.31 11.69
CA HIS A 205 -10.31 10.37 11.50
C HIS A 205 -9.81 11.60 10.76
N ASN A 206 -8.50 11.68 10.51
CA ASN A 206 -7.92 12.77 9.72
C ASN A 206 -7.85 12.44 8.22
N TRP A 207 -8.24 11.24 7.81
CA TRP A 207 -8.13 10.80 6.43
C TRP A 207 -9.49 10.63 5.76
N GLY A 208 -9.60 11.09 4.53
CA GLY A 208 -10.80 10.98 3.74
C GLY A 208 -10.55 11.22 2.25
N MET A 209 -11.63 11.16 1.49
CA MET A 209 -11.64 11.37 0.05
C MET A 209 -12.60 12.51 -0.29
N ASP A 210 -12.14 13.44 -1.10
CA ASP A 210 -12.99 14.37 -1.84
C ASP A 210 -13.12 13.86 -3.29
N TRP A 211 -14.14 13.04 -3.52
CA TRP A 211 -14.37 12.44 -4.84
C TRP A 211 -14.72 13.49 -5.89
N HIS A 212 -15.41 14.57 -5.53
CA HIS A 212 -15.81 15.64 -6.43
C HIS A 212 -14.61 16.54 -6.78
N GLY A 213 -13.78 16.86 -5.79
CA GLY A 213 -12.53 17.61 -5.98
C GLY A 213 -11.37 16.76 -6.49
N HIS A 214 -11.54 15.46 -6.63
CA HIS A 214 -10.50 14.50 -7.01
C HIS A 214 -9.25 14.61 -6.12
N ALA A 215 -9.44 14.68 -4.80
CA ALA A 215 -8.37 14.89 -3.85
C ALA A 215 -8.47 13.94 -2.64
N LEU A 216 -7.32 13.53 -2.12
CA LEU A 216 -7.25 12.98 -0.77
C LEU A 216 -7.32 14.14 0.22
N THR A 217 -7.93 13.90 1.37
CA THR A 217 -7.97 14.89 2.46
C THR A 217 -7.23 14.38 3.68
N HIS A 218 -6.53 15.30 4.35
CA HIS A 218 -5.92 15.07 5.65
C HIS A 218 -6.28 16.24 6.57
N GLY A 219 -7.06 15.96 7.61
CA GLY A 219 -7.81 16.98 8.33
C GLY A 219 -8.80 17.66 7.38
N ASP A 220 -8.92 18.98 7.49
CA ASP A 220 -9.84 19.78 6.65
C ASP A 220 -9.19 20.30 5.35
N ARG A 221 -8.10 19.67 4.89
CA ARG A 221 -7.32 20.16 3.75
C ARG A 221 -7.00 19.06 2.76
N PRO A 222 -6.85 19.40 1.47
CA PRO A 222 -6.28 18.47 0.51
C PRO A 222 -4.88 18.04 0.96
N TYR A 223 -4.64 16.73 0.92
CA TYR A 223 -3.33 16.18 1.18
C TYR A 223 -2.41 16.41 -0.02
N VAL A 224 -1.21 16.90 0.25
CA VAL A 224 -0.15 17.09 -0.74
C VAL A 224 1.07 16.28 -0.32
N SER A 225 1.49 15.34 -1.14
CA SER A 225 2.72 14.60 -0.89
C SER A 225 3.94 15.51 -1.04
N HIS A 226 4.84 15.43 -0.07
CA HIS A 226 6.14 16.12 -0.10
C HIS A 226 7.29 15.15 -0.45
N SER A 227 6.95 13.97 -0.94
CA SER A 227 7.93 12.98 -1.36
C SER A 227 8.78 13.49 -2.51
N ARG A 228 10.08 13.18 -2.45
CA ARG A 228 11.04 13.45 -3.53
C ARG A 228 11.39 12.21 -4.34
N GLU A 229 10.79 11.07 -3.99
CA GLU A 229 11.15 9.78 -4.58
C GLU A 229 10.80 9.69 -6.07
N PHE A 230 9.79 10.46 -6.50
CA PHE A 230 9.35 10.52 -7.90
C PHE A 230 9.65 11.87 -8.59
N ALA A 231 10.25 12.84 -7.89
CA ALA A 231 10.46 14.20 -8.41
C ALA A 231 11.36 14.23 -9.64
N ASP A 232 12.42 13.41 -9.66
CA ASP A 232 13.39 13.38 -10.77
C ASP A 232 12.86 12.68 -12.02
N ARG A 233 11.89 11.79 -11.88
CA ARG A 233 11.30 11.04 -13.00
C ARG A 233 10.31 11.86 -13.81
N ASN A 234 9.56 12.73 -13.15
CA ASN A 234 8.48 13.50 -13.76
C ASN A 234 8.93 14.87 -14.28
N GLY A 235 10.23 15.19 -14.27
CA GLY A 235 10.74 16.47 -14.74
C GLY A 235 10.26 17.68 -13.92
N PHE A 236 9.71 17.46 -12.73
CA PHE A 236 9.25 18.51 -11.80
C PHE A 236 10.41 19.17 -11.02
N GLY A 237 11.57 19.22 -11.62
CA GLY A 237 12.68 20.05 -11.14
C GLY A 237 12.45 21.53 -11.47
N GLY A 238 11.33 22.09 -11.09
CA GLY A 238 11.10 23.52 -11.26
C GLY A 238 9.65 23.91 -11.51
N GLY A 239 9.00 24.40 -10.48
CA GLY A 239 7.81 25.20 -10.66
C GLY A 239 6.54 24.62 -10.06
N HIS A 240 6.15 25.20 -8.98
CA HIS A 240 4.79 25.22 -8.45
C HIS A 240 3.80 25.72 -9.53
N ALA A 241 3.26 24.84 -10.33
CA ALA A 241 2.30 25.23 -11.36
C ALA A 241 1.24 24.15 -11.55
N ALA A 242 0.45 23.87 -10.52
CA ALA A 242 -0.86 23.29 -10.66
C ALA A 242 -1.72 23.40 -9.39
N LEU A 243 -1.67 24.51 -8.69
CA LEU A 243 -2.78 24.98 -7.85
C LEU A 243 -2.78 26.50 -7.95
N GLY A 244 -3.31 27.02 -9.06
CA GLY A 244 -3.80 28.37 -9.10
C GLY A 244 -4.96 28.49 -8.14
N LEU A 245 -4.70 29.14 -7.00
CA LEU A 245 -5.63 29.99 -6.25
C LEU A 245 -5.07 30.16 -4.83
N TYR A 246 -4.80 31.42 -4.54
CA TYR A 246 -4.38 32.11 -3.31
C TYR A 246 -2.94 32.56 -3.26
N ASP A 247 -2.64 33.51 -4.17
CA ASP A 247 -1.63 34.53 -3.88
C ASP A 247 -2.26 35.60 -2.99
N ARG A 248 -1.75 35.78 -1.79
CA ARG A 248 -1.76 37.06 -1.07
C ARG A 248 -0.65 37.11 -0.01
N GLY A 249 0.37 37.89 -0.28
CA GLY A 249 1.23 38.40 0.76
C GLY A 249 2.72 38.19 0.54
N GLY A 250 3.34 39.13 -0.12
CA GLY A 250 4.76 39.15 -0.37
C GLY A 250 5.63 39.36 0.88
N ALA A 251 6.85 38.89 0.79
CA ALA A 251 8.03 39.57 1.33
C ALA A 251 9.27 39.03 0.62
N ASP A 252 9.99 39.98 0.04
CA ASP A 252 11.33 39.90 -0.55
C ASP A 252 12.34 39.18 0.35
N TRP A 253 13.15 38.30 -0.23
CA TRP A 253 14.59 38.32 0.06
C TRP A 253 15.39 37.56 -1.00
N ALA A 254 16.07 38.37 -1.77
CA ALA A 254 17.07 37.94 -2.72
C ALA A 254 18.44 37.79 -2.03
N ALA A 255 19.24 36.94 -2.62
CA ALA A 255 20.69 36.85 -2.58
C ALA A 255 21.36 36.30 -1.32
N HIS A 256 21.96 35.10 -1.47
CA HIS A 256 23.41 34.95 -1.43
C HIS A 256 23.80 33.59 -2.03
N GLY A 257 24.68 33.61 -3.01
CA GLY A 257 25.24 32.45 -3.68
C GLY A 257 26.26 31.73 -2.81
N GLY A 258 26.45 30.46 -3.12
CA GLY A 258 27.49 29.62 -2.54
C GLY A 258 27.42 28.20 -3.15
N ALA A 259 28.25 28.01 -4.18
CA ALA A 259 28.48 26.68 -4.76
C ALA A 259 29.15 25.76 -3.73
N ALA A 260 28.62 24.60 -3.50
CA ALA A 260 29.34 23.45 -2.95
C ALA A 260 28.82 22.15 -3.59
N SER A 261 29.56 21.68 -4.58
CA SER A 261 29.48 20.33 -5.11
C SER A 261 29.81 19.32 -4.00
N GLY A 262 28.83 18.51 -3.64
CA GLY A 262 29.00 17.35 -2.78
C GLY A 262 28.14 16.22 -3.33
N MET A 263 28.75 15.36 -4.14
CA MET A 263 28.17 14.08 -4.52
C MET A 263 27.85 13.29 -3.24
N ARG A 264 26.57 13.15 -2.95
CA ARG A 264 26.07 12.09 -2.09
C ARG A 264 25.39 11.08 -3.00
N THR A 265 26.13 10.05 -3.38
CA THR A 265 25.57 8.84 -3.98
C THR A 265 24.69 8.17 -2.94
N SER A 266 23.37 8.26 -3.08
CA SER A 266 22.47 7.42 -2.33
C SER A 266 22.64 5.97 -2.82
N ALA A 267 22.53 5.00 -1.92
CA ALA A 267 22.69 3.57 -2.22
C ALA A 267 21.71 3.04 -3.28
N PHE A 268 20.78 3.89 -3.77
CA PHE A 268 19.72 3.56 -4.71
C PHE A 268 19.77 4.35 -6.03
N ALA A 269 20.84 5.09 -6.31
CA ALA A 269 20.99 5.92 -7.51
C ALA A 269 21.10 5.15 -8.85
N GLY A 270 20.83 3.84 -8.88
CA GLY A 270 20.93 2.99 -10.07
C GLY A 270 19.62 2.40 -10.59
N PHE A 271 18.47 2.68 -9.97
CA PHE A 271 17.21 2.05 -10.33
C PHE A 271 16.34 2.99 -11.17
N SER A 272 16.31 2.76 -12.48
CA SER A 272 15.56 3.60 -13.41
C SER A 272 14.13 3.13 -13.73
N HIS A 273 13.72 1.93 -13.27
CA HIS A 273 12.36 1.38 -13.48
C HIS A 273 11.99 0.40 -12.36
N GLY A 274 10.71 0.30 -11.98
CA GLY A 274 10.21 -0.64 -10.97
C GLY A 274 10.54 -2.12 -11.25
N GLY A 275 10.86 -2.47 -12.52
CA GLY A 275 11.38 -3.79 -12.90
C GLY A 275 12.78 -4.11 -12.34
N ASP A 276 13.60 -3.11 -12.09
CA ASP A 276 14.97 -3.31 -11.61
C ASP A 276 14.98 -3.72 -10.14
N VAL A 277 14.02 -3.24 -9.34
CA VAL A 277 13.89 -3.58 -7.93
C VAL A 277 13.50 -5.05 -7.74
N SER A 278 12.63 -5.59 -8.62
CA SER A 278 12.24 -7.01 -8.58
C SER A 278 13.39 -7.95 -8.93
N ALA A 279 14.30 -7.52 -9.81
CA ALA A 279 15.49 -8.29 -10.18
C ALA A 279 16.51 -8.41 -9.04
N PHE A 280 16.59 -7.40 -8.15
CA PHE A 280 17.47 -7.45 -6.97
C PHE A 280 16.84 -8.21 -5.81
N ALA A 281 15.53 -8.12 -5.60
CA ALA A 281 14.82 -8.94 -4.62
C ALA A 281 14.88 -10.44 -4.92
N SER A 282 14.89 -10.82 -6.22
CA SER A 282 15.05 -12.22 -6.63
C SER A 282 16.48 -12.74 -6.43
N ARG A 283 17.52 -11.89 -6.57
CA ARG A 283 18.92 -12.27 -6.29
C ARG A 283 19.18 -12.43 -4.80
N GLY A 284 18.57 -11.62 -3.93
CA GLY A 284 18.64 -11.78 -2.48
C GLY A 284 18.05 -13.10 -1.98
N ARG A 285 17.00 -13.61 -2.64
CA ARG A 285 16.42 -14.93 -2.33
C ARG A 285 17.27 -16.11 -2.80
N ALA A 286 18.02 -15.95 -3.89
CA ALA A 286 18.91 -17.01 -4.38
C ALA A 286 20.15 -17.22 -3.48
N SER A 287 20.59 -16.20 -2.73
CA SER A 287 21.73 -16.31 -1.82
C SER A 287 21.37 -16.95 -0.47
N VAL A 288 20.09 -17.01 -0.09
CA VAL A 288 19.63 -17.68 1.15
C VAL A 288 19.36 -19.18 0.94
N GLY A 289 19.18 -19.64 -0.32
CA GLY A 289 18.91 -21.04 -0.67
C GLY A 289 20.14 -21.91 -0.93
N GLY A 290 21.36 -21.38 -0.82
CA GLY A 290 22.60 -22.04 -1.24
C GLY A 290 23.49 -22.57 -0.12
N GLY A 291 22.97 -23.01 1.00
CA GLY A 291 23.80 -23.45 2.11
C GLY A 291 23.28 -24.64 2.90
N LEU A 292 23.05 -25.79 2.28
CA LEU A 292 23.01 -27.10 2.97
C LEU A 292 23.15 -28.23 1.94
N HIS A 293 24.39 -28.47 1.50
CA HIS A 293 24.79 -29.76 0.93
C HIS A 293 26.22 -30.04 1.33
N GLU A 294 26.40 -31.08 2.09
CA GLU A 294 27.46 -32.07 2.35
C GLU A 294 27.50 -32.36 3.84
N GLY A 295 27.42 -33.54 4.31
CA GLY A 295 27.75 -34.85 3.87
C GLY A 295 27.74 -35.74 5.10
N GLY A 296 27.58 -37.00 4.95
CA GLY A 296 27.83 -37.93 6.05
C GLY A 296 26.85 -39.08 6.12
N GLY A 297 27.09 -40.10 5.31
CA GLY A 297 26.46 -41.37 5.46
C GLY A 297 26.95 -42.09 6.73
N PHE A 298 26.05 -42.72 7.45
CA PHE A 298 26.39 -43.83 8.33
C PHE A 298 25.42 -45.00 8.11
N HIS A 299 26.05 -46.15 7.79
CA HIS A 299 25.46 -47.46 7.68
C HIS A 299 24.99 -48.01 9.04
N GLY A 300 23.92 -48.80 9.03
CA GLY A 300 23.91 -50.07 9.70
C GLY A 300 23.16 -50.18 11.02
N GLY A 301 22.26 -51.10 11.09
CA GLY A 301 21.86 -51.71 12.33
C GLY A 301 20.35 -52.00 12.43
N GLY A 302 19.89 -53.09 11.81
CA GLY A 302 18.63 -53.68 12.13
C GLY A 302 18.61 -54.33 13.51
N PHE A 303 17.50 -54.27 14.19
CA PHE A 303 17.15 -55.23 15.22
C PHE A 303 15.69 -55.61 15.14
N HIS A 304 15.53 -56.92 15.10
CA HIS A 304 14.29 -57.69 15.15
C HIS A 304 13.61 -57.61 16.53
N GLY A 305 12.30 -57.78 16.54
CA GLY A 305 11.72 -58.75 17.44
C GLY A 305 10.84 -58.20 18.57
N GLY A 306 9.65 -58.75 18.64
CA GLY A 306 9.00 -58.96 19.91
C GLY A 306 7.59 -58.36 19.99
N GLY A 307 6.59 -59.14 19.54
CA GLY A 307 5.20 -58.98 19.87
C GLY A 307 4.91 -59.52 21.29
N PHE A 308 3.77 -59.21 21.79
CA PHE A 308 2.88 -59.80 22.80
C PHE A 308 1.85 -58.70 23.09
N GLY A 309 0.56 -58.85 22.97
CA GLY A 309 -0.30 -59.98 23.28
C GLY A 309 -1.14 -59.65 24.50
N GLY A 310 -2.47 -59.58 24.31
CA GLY A 310 -3.43 -59.77 25.38
C GLY A 310 -3.99 -58.51 26.04
N GLY A 311 -5.26 -58.16 25.94
CA GLY A 311 -6.43 -58.81 26.47
C GLY A 311 -7.07 -57.92 27.49
N GLY A 312 -8.27 -57.46 27.29
CA GLY A 312 -9.46 -58.00 27.82
C GLY A 312 -10.15 -57.16 28.90
N GLY A 313 -11.45 -56.90 28.70
CA GLY A 313 -12.45 -56.74 29.74
C GLY A 313 -12.66 -55.29 30.24
N GLY A 314 -13.81 -54.64 30.21
CA GLY A 314 -15.18 -55.08 30.40
C GLY A 314 -15.80 -54.40 31.63
N HIS A 315 -17.02 -53.90 31.47
CA HIS A 315 -17.97 -53.46 32.52
C HIS A 315 -17.72 -52.11 33.22
N ARG A 316 -18.56 -51.22 33.20
CA ARG A 316 -20.02 -50.99 33.37
C ARG A 316 -20.36 -49.60 32.89
#